data_50c5a7872b034ab390c46731da1bac5a
#
_entry.id   50c5a7872b034ab390c46731da1bac5a
#
_cell.length_a   1.000
_cell.length_b   1.000
_cell.length_c   1.000
_cell.angle_alpha   90.00
_cell.angle_beta   90.00
_cell.angle_gamma   90.00
#
_symmetry.space_group_name_H-M   'P 1'
#
loop_
_entity.id
_entity.type
_entity.pdbx_description
1 polymer ?
#
loop_
_entity_poly.entity_id
_entity_poly.type
_entity_poly.pdbx_seq_one_letter_code
_entity_poly.pdbx_strand_id
1 'polypeptide(L)'
;MPRFALLLTTCAALLSACSSYSTPVSKPAQPNGEPVFITLQVESHLNKYYRTIGGGRSGAFAVSNKGTVGFYAYCQAITCRDEVSFTRTALQGCEARAHAPCTVLAVGRSVRQPYMTYKEAEEKGLLAKVNP
;
A
#
# COMPACT_ATOMS: atom_id res chain seq x y z
N MET A 1 -36.61 46.54 -45.70
CA MET A 1 -35.56 46.77 -44.76
C MET A 1 -35.65 45.68 -43.65
N PRO A 2 -34.93 44.59 -43.70
CA PRO A 2 -34.94 43.60 -42.61
C PRO A 2 -33.84 43.90 -41.60
N ARG A 3 -34.21 43.95 -40.32
CA ARG A 3 -33.33 44.09 -39.16
C ARG A 3 -32.73 42.72 -38.82
N PHE A 4 -31.44 42.58 -38.99
CA PHE A 4 -30.67 41.42 -38.51
C PHE A 4 -30.50 41.53 -36.99
N ALA A 5 -31.11 40.62 -36.26
CA ALA A 5 -30.89 40.43 -34.85
C ALA A 5 -29.64 39.52 -34.67
N LEU A 6 -28.60 40.09 -34.07
CA LEU A 6 -27.35 39.39 -33.75
C LEU A 6 -27.56 38.59 -32.44
N LEU A 7 -27.66 37.26 -32.54
CA LEU A 7 -27.67 36.36 -31.40
C LEU A 7 -26.22 36.07 -30.97
N LEU A 8 -25.81 36.72 -29.90
CA LEU A 8 -24.55 36.38 -29.20
C LEU A 8 -24.75 35.09 -28.40
N THR A 9 -24.20 34.01 -28.92
CA THR A 9 -24.14 32.74 -28.23
C THR A 9 -22.90 32.74 -27.31
N THR A 10 -23.12 32.99 -26.02
CA THR A 10 -22.07 32.85 -24.97
C THR A 10 -21.80 31.38 -24.75
N CYS A 11 -20.65 30.92 -25.25
CA CYS A 11 -20.10 29.57 -24.98
C CYS A 11 -19.49 29.58 -23.60
N ALA A 12 -20.22 29.07 -22.60
CA ALA A 12 -19.67 28.84 -21.23
C ALA A 12 -18.74 27.64 -21.29
N ALA A 13 -17.43 27.90 -21.24
CA ALA A 13 -16.40 26.89 -21.12
C ALA A 13 -16.46 26.31 -19.70
N LEU A 14 -17.00 25.07 -19.57
CA LEU A 14 -16.90 24.27 -18.36
C LEU A 14 -15.46 23.78 -18.25
N LEU A 15 -14.65 24.49 -17.48
CA LEU A 15 -13.33 24.02 -17.00
C LEU A 15 -13.56 22.88 -16.02
N SER A 16 -13.54 21.64 -16.52
CA SER A 16 -13.46 20.44 -15.69
C SER A 16 -12.09 20.44 -14.98
N ALA A 17 -12.08 20.87 -13.73
CA ALA A 17 -10.93 20.73 -12.86
C ALA A 17 -10.72 19.23 -12.61
N CYS A 18 -9.79 18.61 -13.33
CA CYS A 18 -9.21 17.32 -12.96
C CYS A 18 -8.45 17.52 -11.64
N SER A 19 -9.12 17.31 -10.51
CA SER A 19 -8.46 17.16 -9.21
C SER A 19 -7.59 15.92 -9.28
N SER A 20 -6.29 16.12 -9.52
CA SER A 20 -5.29 15.09 -9.34
C SER A 20 -5.28 14.70 -7.86
N TYR A 21 -5.94 13.61 -7.52
CA TYR A 21 -5.91 13.04 -6.17
C TYR A 21 -4.52 12.47 -5.94
N SER A 22 -3.61 13.33 -5.50
CA SER A 22 -2.30 12.88 -5.01
C SER A 22 -2.52 12.24 -3.65
N THR A 23 -2.74 10.93 -3.62
CA THR A 23 -2.66 10.17 -2.37
C THR A 23 -1.29 10.40 -1.76
N PRO A 24 -1.20 10.81 -0.50
CA PRO A 24 0.10 10.98 0.15
C PRO A 24 0.83 9.64 0.13
N VAL A 25 1.99 9.62 -0.52
CA VAL A 25 2.91 8.46 -0.47
C VAL A 25 3.33 8.32 0.98
N SER A 26 2.85 7.28 1.64
CA SER A 26 3.23 6.98 3.02
C SER A 26 4.75 6.88 3.09
N LYS A 27 5.34 7.76 3.89
CA LYS A 27 6.79 7.79 4.13
C LYS A 27 7.25 6.39 4.56
N PRO A 28 8.34 5.84 4.00
CA PRO A 28 8.87 4.56 4.44
C PRO A 28 9.08 4.58 5.94
N ALA A 29 8.47 3.63 6.65
CA ALA A 29 8.63 3.51 8.09
C ALA A 29 10.11 3.29 8.42
N GLN A 30 10.63 4.02 9.41
CA GLN A 30 11.99 3.82 9.88
C GLN A 30 12.09 2.47 10.62
N PRO A 31 13.22 1.75 10.52
CA PRO A 31 13.39 0.42 11.14
C PRO A 31 13.32 0.39 12.67
N ASN A 32 13.18 1.53 13.31
CA ASN A 32 13.06 1.71 14.78
C ASN A 32 11.61 1.93 15.25
N GLY A 33 10.61 1.67 14.40
CA GLY A 33 9.19 1.77 14.77
C GLY A 33 8.73 0.64 15.68
N GLU A 34 7.60 0.84 16.36
CA GLU A 34 6.91 -0.23 17.07
C GLU A 34 6.59 -1.39 16.12
N PRO A 35 6.68 -2.65 16.57
CA PRO A 35 6.40 -3.79 15.72
C PRO A 35 4.93 -3.81 15.27
N VAL A 36 4.73 -4.12 14.00
CA VAL A 36 3.38 -4.38 13.47
C VAL A 36 2.95 -5.78 13.92
N PHE A 37 1.79 -5.88 14.55
CA PHE A 37 1.23 -7.19 14.90
C PHE A 37 0.50 -7.76 13.70
N ILE A 38 0.81 -9.00 13.33
CA ILE A 38 0.21 -9.67 12.16
C ILE A 38 -0.43 -10.99 12.55
N THR A 39 -1.49 -11.37 11.83
CA THR A 39 -2.09 -12.68 11.98
C THR A 39 -1.22 -13.77 11.36
N LEU A 40 -1.39 -15.03 11.77
CA LEU A 40 -0.72 -16.18 11.17
C LEU A 40 -1.04 -16.31 9.67
N GLN A 41 -2.22 -15.88 9.23
CA GLN A 41 -2.58 -15.85 7.82
C GLN A 41 -1.73 -14.85 7.05
N VAL A 42 -1.52 -13.65 7.59
CA VAL A 42 -0.66 -12.63 6.97
C VAL A 42 0.80 -13.09 6.95
N GLU A 43 1.27 -13.73 8.02
CA GLU A 43 2.60 -14.33 8.05
C GLU A 43 2.77 -15.41 6.97
N SER A 44 1.77 -16.27 6.78
CA SER A 44 1.76 -17.26 5.69
C SER A 44 1.85 -16.60 4.31
N HIS A 45 1.14 -15.48 4.10
CA HIS A 45 1.23 -14.70 2.87
C HIS A 45 2.61 -14.04 2.69
N LEU A 46 3.21 -13.54 3.75
CA LEU A 46 4.56 -12.98 3.74
C LEU A 46 5.60 -14.07 3.37
N ASN A 47 5.47 -15.25 3.94
CA ASN A 47 6.31 -16.41 3.61
C ASN A 47 6.13 -16.83 2.14
N LYS A 48 4.90 -16.79 1.61
CA LYS A 48 4.63 -17.03 0.18
C LYS A 48 5.30 -15.96 -0.68
N TYR A 49 5.20 -14.68 -0.30
CA TYR A 49 5.89 -13.59 -0.98
C TYR A 49 7.40 -13.84 -1.06
N TYR A 50 8.06 -14.17 0.05
CA TYR A 50 9.50 -14.44 0.06
C TYR A 50 9.90 -15.63 -0.82
N ARG A 51 9.08 -16.67 -0.88
CA ARG A 51 9.29 -17.79 -1.83
C ARG A 51 9.15 -17.34 -3.27
N THR A 52 8.16 -16.49 -3.56
CA THR A 52 7.89 -15.98 -4.92
C THR A 52 9.02 -15.13 -5.45
N ILE A 53 9.63 -14.27 -4.61
CA ILE A 53 10.72 -13.39 -5.01
C ILE A 53 12.11 -14.01 -4.86
N GLY A 54 12.20 -15.27 -4.41
CA GLY A 54 13.42 -15.95 -3.97
C GLY A 54 14.60 -15.95 -4.95
N GLY A 55 14.34 -15.77 -6.24
CA GLY A 55 15.36 -15.73 -7.30
C GLY A 55 15.89 -14.35 -7.64
N GLY A 56 15.85 -13.37 -6.73
CA GLY A 56 16.33 -12.00 -6.99
C GLY A 56 15.30 -11.10 -7.71
N ARG A 57 14.04 -11.48 -7.71
CA ARG A 57 12.95 -10.64 -8.23
C ARG A 57 12.65 -9.48 -7.29
N SER A 58 12.33 -8.33 -7.86
CA SER A 58 11.88 -7.17 -7.10
C SER A 58 10.41 -7.31 -6.71
N GLY A 59 10.05 -6.79 -5.54
CA GLY A 59 8.67 -6.80 -5.07
C GLY A 59 8.52 -6.05 -3.76
N ALA A 60 7.29 -5.85 -3.32
CA ALA A 60 6.96 -5.27 -2.03
C ALA A 60 5.78 -6.00 -1.39
N PHE A 61 5.78 -6.08 -0.07
CA PHE A 61 4.69 -6.60 0.75
C PHE A 61 4.17 -5.49 1.66
N ALA A 62 2.87 -5.27 1.63
CA ALA A 62 2.18 -4.31 2.49
C ALA A 62 1.21 -5.05 3.42
N VAL A 63 0.99 -4.48 4.59
CA VAL A 63 0.09 -5.01 5.62
C VAL A 63 -0.80 -3.91 6.16
N SER A 64 -2.06 -4.24 6.48
CA SER A 64 -3.00 -3.32 7.13
C SER A 64 -2.55 -3.00 8.56
N ASN A 65 -2.92 -1.82 9.06
CA ASN A 65 -2.60 -1.39 10.44
C ASN A 65 -3.07 -2.38 11.51
N LYS A 66 -4.16 -3.12 11.22
CA LYS A 66 -4.65 -4.18 12.10
C LYS A 66 -3.92 -5.52 11.93
N GLY A 67 -3.01 -5.63 10.97
CA GLY A 67 -2.27 -6.85 10.70
C GLY A 67 -3.09 -8.04 10.20
N THR A 68 -4.33 -7.80 9.75
CA THR A 68 -5.28 -8.85 9.33
C THR A 68 -5.29 -9.09 7.83
N VAL A 69 -4.82 -8.11 7.05
CA VAL A 69 -4.74 -8.17 5.59
C VAL A 69 -3.31 -7.92 5.14
N GLY A 70 -2.78 -8.81 4.31
CA GLY A 70 -1.50 -8.64 3.64
C GLY A 70 -1.68 -8.71 2.11
N PHE A 71 -0.93 -7.89 1.40
CA PHE A 71 -0.91 -7.88 -0.05
C PHE A 71 0.51 -7.66 -0.57
N TYR A 72 0.87 -8.33 -1.66
CA TYR A 72 2.17 -8.13 -2.28
C TYR A 72 2.05 -7.94 -3.79
N ALA A 73 2.96 -7.15 -4.31
CA ALA A 73 3.22 -7.00 -5.73
C ALA A 73 4.67 -7.37 -6.01
N TYR A 74 4.92 -8.00 -7.15
CA TYR A 74 6.27 -8.39 -7.54
C TYR A 74 6.42 -8.34 -9.06
N CYS A 75 7.66 -8.23 -9.50
CA CYS A 75 7.98 -8.33 -10.91
C CYS A 75 8.12 -9.78 -11.36
N GLN A 76 7.45 -10.12 -12.43
CA GLN A 76 7.59 -11.44 -13.06
C GLN A 76 8.85 -11.58 -13.92
N ALA A 77 9.41 -10.44 -14.40
CA ALA A 77 10.60 -10.42 -15.21
C ALA A 77 11.85 -10.04 -14.38
N ILE A 78 13.00 -10.65 -14.68
CA ILE A 78 14.27 -10.38 -13.97
C ILE A 78 14.74 -8.93 -14.16
N THR A 79 14.24 -8.25 -15.20
CA THR A 79 14.65 -6.89 -15.59
C THR A 79 13.93 -5.77 -14.85
N CYS A 80 12.86 -6.06 -14.11
CA CYS A 80 12.13 -5.04 -13.40
C CYS A 80 12.91 -4.58 -12.16
N ARG A 81 13.21 -3.30 -12.08
CA ARG A 81 13.94 -2.69 -10.96
C ARG A 81 13.19 -1.54 -10.29
N ASP A 82 11.95 -1.27 -10.71
CA ASP A 82 11.19 -0.14 -10.16
C ASP A 82 10.53 -0.51 -8.82
N GLU A 83 11.31 -0.35 -7.75
CA GLU A 83 10.89 -0.57 -6.37
C GLU A 83 9.70 0.33 -5.99
N VAL A 84 9.67 1.55 -6.49
CA VAL A 84 8.59 2.52 -6.17
C VAL A 84 7.25 2.05 -6.71
N SER A 85 7.22 1.48 -7.92
CA SER A 85 6.02 0.95 -8.54
C SER A 85 5.43 -0.23 -7.74
N PHE A 86 6.27 -1.19 -7.31
CA PHE A 86 5.82 -2.33 -6.51
C PHE A 86 5.32 -1.92 -5.13
N THR A 87 6.01 -0.99 -4.49
CA THR A 87 5.60 -0.44 -3.20
C THR A 87 4.22 0.20 -3.28
N ARG A 88 4.01 1.03 -4.29
CA ARG A 88 2.70 1.68 -4.54
C ARG A 88 1.62 0.64 -4.82
N THR A 89 1.88 -0.32 -5.69
CA THR A 89 0.91 -1.38 -6.04
C THR A 89 0.58 -2.25 -4.83
N ALA A 90 1.57 -2.59 -3.99
CA ALA A 90 1.35 -3.36 -2.78
C ALA A 90 0.48 -2.59 -1.77
N LEU A 91 0.75 -1.29 -1.56
CA LEU A 91 -0.07 -0.44 -0.69
C LEU A 91 -1.50 -0.34 -1.19
N GLN A 92 -1.70 0.05 -2.44
CA GLN A 92 -3.04 0.20 -3.04
C GLN A 92 -3.84 -1.11 -2.98
N GLY A 93 -3.20 -2.24 -3.30
CA GLY A 93 -3.85 -3.55 -3.24
C GLY A 93 -4.20 -4.00 -1.82
N CYS A 94 -3.38 -3.61 -0.83
CA CYS A 94 -3.65 -3.83 0.58
C CYS A 94 -4.82 -2.96 1.06
N GLU A 95 -4.78 -1.66 0.80
CA GLU A 95 -5.81 -0.70 1.22
C GLU A 95 -7.18 -1.02 0.61
N ALA A 96 -7.21 -1.39 -0.67
CA ALA A 96 -8.44 -1.80 -1.34
C ALA A 96 -9.11 -3.03 -0.70
N ARG A 97 -8.31 -3.96 -0.13
CA ARG A 97 -8.82 -5.17 0.53
C ARG A 97 -9.12 -4.98 2.00
N ALA A 98 -8.29 -4.19 2.67
CA ALA A 98 -8.43 -3.94 4.11
C ALA A 98 -9.51 -2.89 4.43
N HIS A 99 -9.87 -2.05 3.44
CA HIS A 99 -10.66 -0.83 3.64
C HIS A 99 -10.09 0.04 4.79
N ALA A 100 -8.76 0.03 4.93
CA ALA A 100 -8.01 0.70 5.99
C ALA A 100 -6.60 1.04 5.50
N PRO A 101 -5.90 1.99 6.13
CA PRO A 101 -4.52 2.31 5.82
C PRO A 101 -3.61 1.09 5.93
N CYS A 102 -2.65 1.00 5.02
CA CYS A 102 -1.64 -0.05 4.99
C CYS A 102 -0.24 0.52 5.07
N THR A 103 0.70 -0.30 5.49
CA THR A 103 2.11 0.04 5.62
C THR A 103 2.96 -0.97 4.86
N VAL A 104 4.11 -0.53 4.35
CA VAL A 104 5.07 -1.43 3.67
C VAL A 104 5.87 -2.17 4.72
N LEU A 105 5.70 -3.49 4.77
CA LEU A 105 6.38 -4.37 5.71
C LEU A 105 7.73 -4.85 5.17
N ALA A 106 7.79 -5.15 3.87
CA ALA A 106 9.02 -5.61 3.23
C ALA A 106 9.15 -5.12 1.79
N VAL A 107 10.39 -4.90 1.36
CA VAL A 107 10.74 -4.60 -0.03
C VAL A 107 11.88 -5.52 -0.44
N GLY A 108 11.69 -6.27 -1.51
CA GLY A 108 12.57 -7.38 -1.81
C GLY A 108 12.62 -8.33 -0.62
N ARG A 109 13.81 -8.72 -0.18
CA ARG A 109 13.99 -9.56 1.02
C ARG A 109 14.23 -8.76 2.30
N SER A 110 14.25 -7.43 2.21
CA SER A 110 14.52 -6.55 3.35
C SER A 110 13.23 -6.19 4.07
N VAL A 111 13.17 -6.52 5.36
CA VAL A 111 12.10 -6.06 6.26
C VAL A 111 12.31 -4.57 6.51
N ARG A 112 11.29 -3.76 6.27
CA ARG A 112 11.32 -2.30 6.45
C ARG A 112 10.76 -1.86 7.79
N GLN A 113 9.91 -2.69 8.39
CA GLN A 113 9.33 -2.43 9.69
C GLN A 113 9.33 -3.73 10.50
N PRO A 114 9.72 -3.72 11.79
CA PRO A 114 9.62 -4.89 12.64
C PRO A 114 8.19 -5.40 12.68
N TYR A 115 8.02 -6.70 12.75
CA TYR A 115 6.70 -7.30 12.91
C TYR A 115 6.77 -8.47 13.88
N MET A 116 5.63 -8.85 14.40
CA MET A 116 5.45 -9.97 15.32
C MET A 116 4.07 -10.56 15.08
N THR A 117 3.92 -11.86 15.21
CA THR A 117 2.58 -12.46 15.16
C THR A 117 1.81 -12.15 16.45
N TYR A 118 0.48 -12.09 16.37
CA TYR A 118 -0.36 -11.93 17.57
C TYR A 118 -0.10 -13.03 18.59
N LYS A 119 0.19 -14.26 18.14
CA LYS A 119 0.56 -15.38 19.01
C LYS A 119 1.83 -15.11 19.79
N GLU A 120 2.90 -14.67 19.10
CA GLU A 120 4.15 -14.31 19.77
C GLU A 120 4.00 -13.13 20.73
N ALA A 121 3.14 -12.15 20.36
CA ALA A 121 2.86 -11.00 21.19
C ALA A 121 2.09 -11.41 22.47
N GLU A 122 1.17 -12.37 22.36
CA GLU A 122 0.45 -12.95 23.50
C GLU A 122 1.41 -13.68 24.45
N GLU A 123 2.25 -14.56 23.91
CA GLU A 123 3.28 -15.31 24.67
C GLU A 123 4.25 -14.37 25.40
N LYS A 124 4.53 -13.20 24.84
CA LYS A 124 5.39 -12.16 25.44
C LYS A 124 4.65 -11.17 26.33
N GLY A 125 3.33 -11.31 26.50
CA GLY A 125 2.52 -10.40 27.30
C GLY A 125 2.41 -8.97 26.76
N LEU A 126 2.61 -8.79 25.45
CA LEU A 126 2.63 -7.47 24.81
C LEU A 126 1.24 -7.01 24.34
N LEU A 127 0.26 -7.90 24.25
CA LEU A 127 -1.08 -7.57 23.74
C LEU A 127 -1.85 -6.60 24.65
N ALA A 128 -1.57 -6.55 25.94
CA ALA A 128 -2.18 -5.60 26.87
C ALA A 128 -1.88 -4.13 26.52
N LYS A 129 -0.83 -3.87 25.73
CA LYS A 129 -0.44 -2.53 25.26
C LYS A 129 -1.11 -2.14 23.92
N VAL A 130 -1.74 -3.09 23.24
CA VAL A 130 -2.30 -2.91 21.88
C VAL A 130 -3.80 -2.62 21.89
N ASN A 131 -4.47 -2.93 23.00
CA ASN A 131 -5.89 -2.61 23.23
C ASN A 131 -6.00 -1.59 24.37
N PRO A 132 -6.05 -0.29 24.07
CA PRO A 132 -6.45 0.71 25.03
C PRO A 132 -7.96 0.65 25.31
#